data_e2060e1e36d8c9f539513252d9818bc1
#
_entry.id   e2060e1e36d8c9f539513252d9818bc1
#
_cell.length_a   1.000
_cell.length_b   1.000
_cell.length_c   1.000
_cell.angle_alpha   90.00
_cell.angle_beta   90.00
_cell.angle_gamma   90.00
#
_symmetry.space_group_name_H-M   'P 1'
#
loop_
_entity.id
_entity.type
_entity.pdbx_description
1 polymer ?
#
loop_
_entity_poly.entity_id
_entity_poly.type
_entity_poly.pdbx_seq_one_letter_code
_entity_poly.pdbx_strand_id
1 'polypeptide(L)'
;MWYADGLRFSCHQCGNCCRGAQPGWVYVTPFRLRRIAELLGLGERALRRGYVTRDENGATVLKLKENGDCIFWDEGCTIYPERPRQCRTFPFWGETLRSPGDWSKLKEFCHGVDQGRLYPLEEIRAVFKGRATKG
;
A
#
# COMPACT_ATOMS: atom_id res chain seq x y z
N MET A 1 24.29 -5.10 -5.58
CA MET A 1 22.87 -5.02 -5.25
C MET A 1 22.09 -5.83 -6.26
N TRP A 2 21.32 -6.76 -5.80
CA TRP A 2 20.70 -7.77 -6.68
C TRP A 2 19.67 -7.20 -7.67
N TYR A 3 19.10 -6.03 -7.39
CA TYR A 3 18.12 -5.38 -8.30
C TYR A 3 18.72 -4.18 -9.04
N ALA A 4 20.04 -4.20 -9.28
CA ALA A 4 20.72 -3.09 -9.95
C ALA A 4 20.18 -2.81 -11.37
N ASP A 5 19.67 -3.83 -12.05
CA ASP A 5 19.10 -3.71 -13.39
C ASP A 5 17.62 -3.34 -13.39
N GLY A 6 17.07 -3.07 -12.21
CA GLY A 6 15.67 -2.72 -12.06
C GLY A 6 14.78 -3.92 -11.77
N LEU A 7 13.50 -3.63 -11.52
CA LEU A 7 12.49 -4.64 -11.26
C LEU A 7 11.20 -4.30 -12.00
N ARG A 8 10.49 -5.33 -12.45
CA ARG A 8 9.20 -5.14 -13.10
C ARG A 8 8.06 -5.24 -12.09
N PHE A 9 7.11 -4.34 -12.24
CA PHE A 9 5.90 -4.37 -11.44
C PHE A 9 4.81 -3.56 -12.11
N SER A 10 3.58 -4.07 -12.09
CA SER A 10 2.37 -3.33 -12.44
C SER A 10 1.27 -3.77 -11.50
N CYS A 11 0.59 -2.80 -10.89
CA CYS A 11 -0.52 -3.12 -10.01
C CYS A 11 -1.71 -3.61 -10.84
N HIS A 12 -2.10 -4.87 -10.63
CA HIS A 12 -3.26 -5.45 -11.31
C HIS A 12 -4.54 -5.28 -10.49
N GLN A 13 -4.46 -4.58 -9.36
CA GLN A 13 -5.58 -4.41 -8.43
C GLN A 13 -6.23 -5.75 -8.07
N CYS A 14 -5.41 -6.79 -7.92
CA CYS A 14 -5.91 -8.12 -7.50
C CYS A 14 -6.43 -8.09 -6.05
N GLY A 15 -6.06 -7.07 -5.29
CA GLY A 15 -6.53 -6.87 -3.94
C GLY A 15 -5.82 -7.67 -2.86
N ASN A 16 -4.89 -8.52 -3.23
CA ASN A 16 -4.24 -9.38 -2.23
C ASN A 16 -3.46 -8.58 -1.17
N CYS A 17 -2.98 -7.38 -1.51
CA CYS A 17 -2.35 -6.50 -0.52
C CYS A 17 -3.36 -5.78 0.38
N CYS A 18 -4.65 -5.81 0.01
CA CYS A 18 -5.76 -5.19 0.77
C CYS A 18 -6.65 -6.22 1.46
N ARG A 19 -6.46 -7.51 1.20
CA ARG A 19 -7.37 -8.57 1.65
C ARG A 19 -6.81 -9.35 2.83
N GLY A 20 -7.71 -10.01 3.55
CA GLY A 20 -7.47 -10.65 4.83
C GLY A 20 -6.37 -11.69 4.91
N ALA A 21 -5.92 -12.23 3.77
CA ALA A 21 -4.87 -13.25 3.77
C ALA A 21 -3.49 -12.69 4.14
N GLN A 22 -3.26 -11.40 3.90
CA GLN A 22 -1.93 -10.81 4.04
C GLN A 22 -1.88 -9.51 4.82
N PRO A 23 -2.96 -8.88 5.18
CA PRO A 23 -2.87 -7.54 5.70
C PRO A 23 -2.37 -7.50 7.11
N GLY A 24 -1.43 -6.63 7.32
CA GLY A 24 -1.31 -6.03 8.60
C GLY A 24 -2.11 -4.74 8.58
N TRP A 25 -1.92 -3.92 9.59
CA TRP A 25 -2.51 -2.60 9.62
C TRP A 25 -1.92 -1.72 8.53
N VAL A 26 -2.76 -0.88 7.93
CA VAL A 26 -2.33 0.15 6.99
C VAL A 26 -2.26 1.48 7.73
N TYR A 27 -1.06 2.04 7.82
CA TYR A 27 -0.82 3.27 8.56
C TYR A 27 -1.11 4.49 7.69
N VAL A 28 -1.72 5.52 8.28
CA VAL A 28 -2.11 6.73 7.56
C VAL A 28 -1.70 7.97 8.33
N THR A 29 -1.35 9.02 7.59
CA THR A 29 -0.98 10.32 8.16
C THR A 29 -2.18 11.28 8.10
N PRO A 30 -2.19 12.34 8.93
CA PRO A 30 -3.23 13.37 8.82
C PRO A 30 -3.33 13.97 7.43
N PHE A 31 -2.19 14.18 6.75
CA PHE A 31 -2.19 14.67 5.37
C PHE A 31 -2.99 13.75 4.45
N ARG A 32 -2.69 12.45 4.52
CA ARG A 32 -3.37 11.47 3.64
C ARG A 32 -4.85 11.34 3.98
N LEU A 33 -5.19 11.41 5.25
CA LEU A 33 -6.59 11.37 5.66
C LEU A 33 -7.39 12.53 5.08
N ARG A 34 -6.82 13.73 5.05
CA ARG A 34 -7.50 14.87 4.42
C ARG A 34 -7.73 14.63 2.94
N ARG A 35 -6.74 14.06 2.24
CA ARG A 35 -6.87 13.76 0.82
C ARG A 35 -7.94 12.70 0.55
N ILE A 36 -7.99 11.68 1.40
CA ILE A 36 -9.02 10.64 1.29
C ILE A 36 -10.40 11.22 1.55
N ALA A 37 -10.53 12.08 2.56
CA ALA A 37 -11.80 12.74 2.85
C ALA A 37 -12.28 13.57 1.66
N GLU A 38 -11.40 14.31 1.02
CA GLU A 38 -11.72 15.07 -0.18
C GLU A 38 -12.20 14.16 -1.31
N LEU A 39 -11.49 13.05 -1.53
CA LEU A 39 -11.85 12.09 -2.58
C LEU A 39 -13.24 11.51 -2.36
N LEU A 40 -13.58 11.20 -1.12
CA LEU A 40 -14.86 10.58 -0.77
C LEU A 40 -15.98 11.59 -0.54
N GLY A 41 -15.67 12.89 -0.55
CA GLY A 41 -16.66 13.92 -0.27
C GLY A 41 -17.13 13.92 1.18
N LEU A 42 -16.27 13.50 2.13
CA LEU A 42 -16.59 13.44 3.55
C LEU A 42 -15.84 14.52 4.32
N GLY A 43 -16.42 14.93 5.46
CA GLY A 43 -15.69 15.70 6.44
C GLY A 43 -14.63 14.81 7.12
N GLU A 44 -13.55 15.43 7.58
CA GLU A 44 -12.46 14.68 8.21
C GLU A 44 -12.93 13.88 9.44
N ARG A 45 -13.82 14.46 10.24
CA ARG A 45 -14.37 13.81 11.42
C ARG A 45 -15.17 12.55 11.06
N ALA A 46 -16.01 12.67 10.03
CA ALA A 46 -16.82 11.54 9.54
C ALA A 46 -15.92 10.43 9.00
N LEU A 47 -14.88 10.79 8.26
CA LEU A 47 -13.92 9.83 7.75
C LEU A 47 -13.24 9.07 8.90
N ARG A 48 -12.75 9.80 9.91
CA ARG A 48 -12.07 9.17 11.05
C ARG A 48 -12.99 8.22 11.81
N ARG A 49 -14.24 8.63 12.00
CA ARG A 49 -15.20 7.81 12.72
C ARG A 49 -15.52 6.51 12.00
N GLY A 50 -15.67 6.58 10.69
CA GLY A 50 -16.12 5.44 9.87
C GLY A 50 -15.00 4.49 9.44
N TYR A 51 -13.79 5.00 9.23
CA TYR A 51 -12.76 4.24 8.50
C TYR A 51 -11.41 4.17 9.19
N VAL A 52 -11.25 4.80 10.32
CA VAL A 52 -9.96 4.93 11.00
C VAL A 52 -10.06 4.41 12.42
N THR A 53 -9.00 3.74 12.88
CA THR A 53 -8.89 3.28 14.26
C THR A 53 -7.42 3.40 14.69
N ARG A 54 -7.08 2.79 15.82
CA ARG A 54 -5.72 2.76 16.32
C ARG A 54 -5.29 1.33 16.56
N ASP A 55 -4.02 1.05 16.31
CA ASP A 55 -3.47 -0.26 16.64
C ASP A 55 -3.17 -0.34 18.15
N GLU A 56 -2.62 -1.46 18.61
CA GLU A 56 -2.31 -1.67 20.03
C GLU A 56 -1.27 -0.70 20.57
N ASN A 57 -0.50 -0.06 19.72
CA ASN A 57 0.49 0.95 20.11
C ASN A 57 -0.04 2.39 20.00
N GLY A 58 -1.29 2.55 19.62
CA GLY A 58 -1.91 3.86 19.48
C GLY A 58 -1.66 4.55 18.14
N ALA A 59 -1.05 3.87 17.18
CA ALA A 59 -0.83 4.43 15.85
C ALA A 59 -2.13 4.48 15.04
N THR A 60 -2.29 5.53 14.24
CA THR A 60 -3.48 5.70 13.40
C THR A 60 -3.42 4.78 12.20
N VAL A 61 -4.43 3.96 12.04
CA VAL A 61 -4.51 2.96 10.97
C VAL A 61 -5.91 2.93 10.37
N LEU A 62 -6.03 2.41 9.15
CA LEU A 62 -7.33 2.16 8.54
C LEU A 62 -7.99 0.96 9.22
N LYS A 63 -9.30 1.00 9.36
CA LYS A 63 -10.05 -0.14 9.90
C LYS A 63 -9.96 -1.32 8.94
N LEU A 64 -10.12 -2.52 9.47
CA LEU A 64 -10.25 -3.74 8.70
C LEU A 64 -11.68 -4.25 8.82
N LYS A 65 -12.15 -4.91 7.78
CA LYS A 65 -13.44 -5.60 7.80
C LYS A 65 -13.34 -6.85 8.67
N GLU A 66 -14.46 -7.47 9.00
CA GLU A 66 -14.48 -8.69 9.83
C GLU A 66 -13.59 -9.79 9.26
N ASN A 67 -13.52 -9.91 7.92
CA ASN A 67 -12.68 -10.91 7.27
C ASN A 67 -11.20 -10.51 7.15
N GLY A 68 -10.82 -9.35 7.69
CA GLY A 68 -9.45 -8.85 7.66
C GLY A 68 -9.10 -8.00 6.45
N ASP A 69 -10.02 -7.82 5.52
CA ASP A 69 -9.79 -6.95 4.35
C ASP A 69 -9.70 -5.48 4.77
N CYS A 70 -8.92 -4.69 4.03
CA CYS A 70 -8.91 -3.24 4.21
C CYS A 70 -10.34 -2.69 4.04
N ILE A 71 -10.73 -1.75 4.90
CA ILE A 71 -12.08 -1.16 4.87
C ILE A 71 -12.42 -0.57 3.50
N PHE A 72 -11.42 -0.15 2.72
CA PHE A 72 -11.63 0.44 1.39
C PHE A 72 -11.57 -0.58 0.25
N TRP A 73 -11.44 -1.86 0.55
CA TRP A 73 -11.49 -2.90 -0.47
C TRP A 73 -12.94 -3.28 -0.78
N ASP A 74 -13.36 -3.10 -2.04
CA ASP A 74 -14.68 -3.51 -2.52
C ASP A 74 -14.55 -3.80 -4.02
N GLU A 75 -14.12 -5.03 -4.35
CA GLU A 75 -13.80 -5.44 -5.72
C GLU A 75 -12.75 -4.54 -6.39
N GLY A 76 -11.92 -3.91 -5.57
CA GLY A 76 -10.88 -2.96 -5.94
C GLY A 76 -10.65 -2.00 -4.79
N CYS A 77 -9.57 -1.25 -4.87
CA CYS A 77 -9.31 -0.23 -3.86
C CYS A 77 -10.16 1.01 -4.18
N THR A 78 -11.14 1.32 -3.33
CA THR A 78 -12.06 2.44 -3.56
C THR A 78 -11.42 3.80 -3.40
N ILE A 79 -10.21 3.85 -2.80
CA ILE A 79 -9.45 5.09 -2.65
C ILE A 79 -8.13 5.04 -3.44
N TYR A 80 -8.08 4.28 -4.52
CA TYR A 80 -6.84 4.02 -5.27
C TYR A 80 -6.01 5.28 -5.55
N PRO A 81 -6.58 6.40 -6.03
CA PRO A 81 -5.79 7.61 -6.31
C PRO A 81 -5.14 8.22 -5.05
N GLU A 82 -5.72 8.01 -3.89
CA GLU A 82 -5.23 8.56 -2.62
C GLU A 82 -4.79 7.48 -1.66
N ARG A 83 -4.22 6.40 -2.18
CA ARG A 83 -3.72 5.31 -1.34
C ARG A 83 -2.71 5.82 -0.32
N PRO A 84 -2.71 5.28 0.91
CA PRO A 84 -1.65 5.57 1.87
C PRO A 84 -0.27 5.23 1.31
N ARG A 85 0.75 5.84 1.88
CA ARG A 85 2.13 5.63 1.42
C ARG A 85 2.51 4.16 1.35
N GLN A 86 2.15 3.39 2.37
CA GLN A 86 2.42 1.95 2.41
C GLN A 86 1.90 1.24 1.17
N CYS A 87 0.69 1.57 0.73
CA CYS A 87 0.08 0.96 -0.45
C CYS A 87 0.70 1.49 -1.75
N ARG A 88 1.13 2.75 -1.74
CA ARG A 88 1.73 3.39 -2.94
C ARG A 88 3.15 2.93 -3.18
N THR A 89 3.88 2.59 -2.13
CA THR A 89 5.27 2.15 -2.25
C THR A 89 5.40 0.65 -2.47
N PHE A 90 4.34 -0.13 -2.19
CA PHE A 90 4.36 -1.56 -2.48
C PHE A 90 4.68 -1.79 -3.95
N PRO A 91 5.52 -2.74 -4.32
CA PRO A 91 6.19 -3.73 -3.49
C PRO A 91 7.62 -3.36 -3.07
N PHE A 92 8.02 -2.10 -3.19
CA PHE A 92 9.40 -1.67 -2.99
C PHE A 92 9.63 -1.29 -1.51
N TRP A 93 9.49 -2.28 -0.63
CA TRP A 93 9.70 -2.14 0.81
C TRP A 93 11.03 -2.76 1.22
N GLY A 94 11.55 -2.37 2.39
CA GLY A 94 12.79 -2.95 2.91
C GLY A 94 12.78 -4.46 3.00
N GLU A 95 11.70 -5.01 3.52
CA GLU A 95 11.57 -6.45 3.69
C GLU A 95 11.44 -7.22 2.36
N THR A 96 10.92 -6.58 1.31
CA THR A 96 10.77 -7.23 0.01
C THR A 96 12.01 -7.08 -0.86
N LEU A 97 12.80 -6.04 -0.62
CA LEU A 97 14.01 -5.76 -1.39
C LEU A 97 15.27 -6.37 -0.77
N ARG A 98 15.15 -7.03 0.37
CA ARG A 98 16.28 -7.57 1.13
C ARG A 98 17.05 -8.62 0.35
N SER A 99 16.36 -9.47 -0.40
CA SER A 99 16.98 -10.53 -1.19
C SER A 99 16.09 -10.90 -2.38
N PRO A 100 16.67 -11.57 -3.43
CA PRO A 100 15.85 -12.08 -4.53
C PRO A 100 14.76 -13.05 -4.05
N GLY A 101 15.05 -13.84 -3.01
CA GLY A 101 14.08 -14.76 -2.43
C GLY A 101 12.90 -14.06 -1.80
N ASP A 102 13.15 -12.97 -1.06
CA ASP A 102 12.08 -12.18 -0.45
C ASP A 102 11.18 -11.55 -1.52
N TRP A 103 11.78 -11.03 -2.58
CA TRP A 103 11.03 -10.49 -3.72
C TRP A 103 10.18 -11.57 -4.40
N SER A 104 10.78 -12.74 -4.66
CA SER A 104 10.08 -13.82 -5.34
C SER A 104 8.88 -14.35 -4.57
N LYS A 105 8.92 -14.31 -3.24
CA LYS A 105 7.79 -14.73 -2.41
C LYS A 105 6.53 -13.90 -2.66
N LEU A 106 6.70 -12.66 -3.11
CA LEU A 106 5.55 -11.81 -3.42
C LEU A 106 4.69 -12.38 -4.55
N LYS A 107 5.28 -13.16 -5.45
CA LYS A 107 4.54 -13.75 -6.57
C LYS A 107 3.44 -14.69 -6.11
N GLU A 108 3.55 -15.22 -4.91
CA GLU A 108 2.56 -16.13 -4.34
C GLU A 108 1.22 -15.44 -4.10
N PHE A 109 1.23 -14.12 -3.90
CA PHE A 109 -0.02 -13.40 -3.67
C PHE A 109 -0.19 -12.15 -4.53
N CYS A 110 0.87 -11.61 -5.14
CA CYS A 110 0.75 -10.42 -5.99
C CYS A 110 1.03 -10.76 -7.45
N HIS A 111 0.01 -10.66 -8.28
CA HIS A 111 0.09 -11.02 -9.70
C HIS A 111 0.90 -10.01 -10.53
N GLY A 112 1.15 -8.81 -10.01
CA GLY A 112 1.87 -7.77 -10.72
C GLY A 112 3.39 -7.80 -10.57
N VAL A 113 3.90 -8.64 -9.65
CA VAL A 113 5.33 -8.75 -9.42
C VAL A 113 5.99 -9.43 -10.62
N ASP A 114 7.09 -8.84 -11.09
CA ASP A 114 7.83 -9.26 -12.29
C ASP A 114 7.04 -9.15 -13.59
N GLN A 115 5.97 -8.36 -13.58
CA GLN A 115 5.13 -8.12 -14.74
C GLN A 115 5.11 -6.63 -15.09
N GLY A 116 4.86 -6.33 -16.35
CA GLY A 116 4.61 -4.97 -16.80
C GLY A 116 5.80 -4.06 -16.83
N ARG A 117 5.64 -2.87 -16.26
CA ARG A 117 6.62 -1.79 -16.35
C ARG A 117 7.92 -2.12 -15.62
N LEU A 118 9.04 -1.84 -16.26
CA LEU A 118 10.36 -1.91 -15.62
C LEU A 118 10.62 -0.63 -14.82
N TYR A 119 10.89 -0.78 -13.53
CA TYR A 119 11.30 0.32 -12.67
C TYR A 119 12.83 0.31 -12.58
N PRO A 120 13.52 1.34 -13.09
CA PRO A 120 14.97 1.41 -12.97
C PRO A 120 15.39 1.62 -11.51
N LEU A 121 16.63 1.28 -11.20
CA LEU A 121 17.18 1.37 -9.85
C LEU A 121 16.91 2.74 -9.19
N GLU A 122 17.11 3.82 -9.94
CA GLU A 122 16.91 5.17 -9.41
C GLU A 122 15.48 5.39 -8.94
N GLU A 123 14.52 4.88 -9.71
CA GLU A 123 13.10 5.03 -9.37
C GLU A 123 12.72 4.16 -8.17
N ILE A 124 13.27 2.94 -8.10
CA ILE A 124 13.05 2.06 -6.95
C ILE A 124 13.57 2.74 -5.68
N ARG A 125 14.75 3.33 -5.75
CA ARG A 125 15.33 4.06 -4.62
C ARG A 125 14.47 5.25 -4.20
N ALA A 126 13.93 5.98 -5.17
CA ALA A 126 13.08 7.13 -4.89
C ALA A 126 11.80 6.70 -4.18
N VAL A 127 11.18 5.62 -4.63
CA VAL A 127 9.98 5.06 -3.99
C VAL A 127 10.31 4.56 -2.58
N PHE A 128 11.37 3.78 -2.45
CA PHE A 128 11.81 3.21 -1.17
C PHE A 128 12.08 4.29 -0.12
N LYS A 129 12.70 5.39 -0.54
CA LYS A 129 13.01 6.51 0.35
C LYS A 129 11.83 7.46 0.54
N GLY A 130 10.71 7.21 -0.11
CA GLY A 130 9.53 8.05 -0.01
C GLY A 130 9.58 9.35 -0.78
N ARG A 131 10.55 9.51 -1.69
CA ARG A 131 10.71 10.76 -2.45
C ARG A 131 9.60 10.95 -3.49
N ALA A 132 9.06 9.86 -3.99
CA ALA A 132 8.01 9.89 -5.03
C ALA A 132 6.60 9.86 -4.45
N THR A 133 6.45 9.77 -3.11
CA THR A 133 5.15 9.67 -2.44
C THR A 133 5.14 10.56 -1.20
N LYS A 134 3.95 10.98 -0.80
CA LYS A 134 3.72 11.72 0.45
C LYS A 134 2.72 10.95 1.30
N GLY A 135 3.01 10.93 2.60
CA GLY A 135 2.12 10.40 3.61
C GLY A 135 1.33 9.19 3.30
#